data_215296dd74a185880d2158e9be61db64
#
_entry.id   215296dd74a185880d2158e9be61db64
#
_cell.length_a   1.000
_cell.length_b   1.000
_cell.length_c   1.000
_cell.angle_alpha   90.00
_cell.angle_beta   90.00
_cell.angle_gamma   90.00
#
_symmetry.space_group_name_H-M   'P 1'
#
loop_
_entity.id
_entity.type
_entity.pdbx_description
1 polymer ?
#
loop_
_entity_poly.entity_id
_entity_poly.type
_entity_poly.pdbx_seq_one_letter_code
_entity_poly.pdbx_strand_id
1 'polypeptide(L)'
;MVFFLVMSALSNAGKSHGGTIRTVVILYMFSTVLAAVIAVFASMIFPVEMVLQEAADTAASAPQGIVEVLSTLLMNVVANPVSALVNAKYIGILSWAVLLGVAFRGAKDTTKAALTDISEAISKVVTTIINLAPFGILGLVYTSVTTSGLETFTTYGKLLVLLVGCMLGIYFITNPLLVYWCIRKNPYPLIFKCLKQSAITAFFTRSSAANIPVNMKICEEMGLDKDTYSVTIPLGATINMDGAAITITVMTMATVQTLGIPVDIPTAIILSLLAALAACGASGVAGGSLLLIPMACSLFGISDTVSMQVVAVGFIIGVIQDSVETALNSSSDLLLSASAEFRQWRLQGKEIKF
;
A
#
# COMPACT_ATOMS: atom_id res chain seq x y z
N MET A 1 -15.11 2.57 -3.62
CA MET A 1 -13.80 2.60 -4.30
C MET A 1 -13.08 1.26 -4.18
N VAL A 2 -12.61 0.83 -2.99
CA VAL A 2 -11.83 -0.41 -2.76
C VAL A 2 -12.42 -1.64 -3.48
N PHE A 3 -13.74 -1.85 -3.39
CA PHE A 3 -14.43 -2.99 -4.00
C PHE A 3 -14.14 -3.13 -5.50
N PHE A 4 -14.38 -2.09 -6.28
CA PHE A 4 -14.21 -2.14 -7.73
C PHE A 4 -12.75 -2.12 -8.16
N LEU A 5 -11.87 -1.40 -7.44
CA LEU A 5 -10.46 -1.34 -7.76
C LEU A 5 -9.77 -2.70 -7.56
N VAL A 6 -9.95 -3.32 -6.40
CA VAL A 6 -9.38 -4.66 -6.12
C VAL A 6 -9.95 -5.71 -7.06
N MET A 7 -11.26 -5.68 -7.30
CA MET A 7 -11.92 -6.61 -8.22
C MET A 7 -11.38 -6.46 -9.65
N SER A 8 -11.27 -5.23 -10.17
CA SER A 8 -10.73 -4.96 -11.51
C SER A 8 -9.26 -5.39 -11.60
N ALA A 9 -8.41 -5.01 -10.65
CA ALA A 9 -7.00 -5.37 -10.63
C ALA A 9 -6.80 -6.90 -10.66
N LEU A 10 -7.51 -7.64 -9.81
CA LEU A 10 -7.40 -9.09 -9.74
C LEU A 10 -8.01 -9.81 -10.95
N SER A 11 -9.07 -9.28 -11.55
CA SER A 11 -9.67 -9.87 -12.75
C SER A 11 -8.74 -9.77 -13.97
N ASN A 12 -7.96 -8.70 -14.05
CA ASN A 12 -6.99 -8.45 -15.11
C ASN A 12 -5.60 -9.05 -14.81
N ALA A 13 -5.34 -9.52 -13.59
CA ALA A 13 -4.13 -10.25 -13.26
C ALA A 13 -4.08 -11.54 -14.10
N GLY A 14 -3.26 -11.53 -15.16
CA GLY A 14 -3.18 -12.61 -16.15
C GLY A 14 -2.86 -13.97 -15.54
N LYS A 15 -3.22 -15.05 -16.24
CA LYS A 15 -2.73 -16.39 -15.90
C LYS A 15 -1.22 -16.36 -16.16
N SER A 16 -0.42 -16.38 -15.10
CA SER A 16 1.03 -16.46 -15.20
C SER A 16 1.42 -17.72 -15.98
N HIS A 17 1.84 -17.57 -17.22
CA HIS A 17 2.29 -18.68 -18.07
C HIS A 17 3.81 -18.92 -18.00
N GLY A 18 4.56 -18.13 -17.23
CA GLY A 18 6.02 -18.23 -17.12
C GLY A 18 6.49 -18.32 -15.67
N GLY A 19 7.51 -19.14 -15.41
CA GLY A 19 8.13 -19.26 -14.10
C GLY A 19 8.68 -17.93 -13.56
N THR A 20 9.11 -17.03 -14.46
CA THR A 20 9.60 -15.69 -14.12
C THR A 20 8.48 -14.81 -13.58
N ILE A 21 7.34 -14.73 -14.27
CA ILE A 21 6.17 -13.93 -13.85
C ILE A 21 5.68 -14.39 -12.47
N ARG A 22 5.61 -15.72 -12.25
CA ARG A 22 5.26 -16.27 -10.93
C ARG A 22 6.26 -15.83 -9.86
N THR A 23 7.56 -15.83 -10.17
CA THR A 23 8.60 -15.38 -9.24
C THR A 23 8.44 -13.91 -8.90
N VAL A 24 8.15 -13.05 -9.90
CA VAL A 24 7.88 -11.62 -9.69
C VAL A 24 6.69 -11.40 -8.77
N VAL A 25 5.57 -12.06 -9.03
CA VAL A 25 4.36 -11.92 -8.19
C VAL A 25 4.64 -12.33 -6.74
N ILE A 26 5.39 -13.42 -6.54
CA ILE A 26 5.79 -13.85 -5.18
C ILE A 26 6.67 -12.79 -4.52
N LEU A 27 7.65 -12.21 -5.24
CA LEU A 27 8.52 -11.17 -4.72
C LEU A 27 7.72 -9.90 -4.35
N TYR A 28 6.79 -9.47 -5.18
CA TYR A 28 5.91 -8.33 -4.92
C TYR A 28 5.11 -8.53 -3.64
N MET A 29 4.37 -9.63 -3.53
CA MET A 29 3.55 -9.91 -2.35
C MET A 29 4.40 -10.08 -1.10
N PHE A 30 5.55 -10.75 -1.21
CA PHE A 30 6.46 -10.96 -0.09
C PHE A 30 7.07 -9.64 0.39
N SER A 31 7.52 -8.77 -0.52
CA SER A 31 8.05 -7.44 -0.21
C SER A 31 7.00 -6.59 0.51
N THR A 32 5.77 -6.55 -0.01
CA THR A 32 4.69 -5.76 0.58
C THR A 32 4.30 -6.24 1.99
N VAL A 33 4.20 -7.55 2.21
CA VAL A 33 3.96 -8.10 3.56
C VAL A 33 5.12 -7.78 4.49
N LEU A 34 6.35 -7.96 4.03
CA LEU A 34 7.56 -7.68 4.84
C LEU A 34 7.65 -6.19 5.19
N ALA A 35 7.28 -5.31 4.27
CA ALA A 35 7.22 -3.87 4.50
C ALA A 35 6.21 -3.51 5.62
N ALA A 36 5.03 -4.10 5.60
CA ALA A 36 4.02 -3.92 6.66
C ALA A 36 4.50 -4.47 8.02
N VAL A 37 5.15 -5.64 8.04
CA VAL A 37 5.72 -6.23 9.27
C VAL A 37 6.78 -5.31 9.86
N ILE A 38 7.72 -4.83 9.05
CA ILE A 38 8.76 -3.90 9.50
C ILE A 38 8.14 -2.60 10.02
N ALA A 39 7.10 -2.08 9.37
CA ALA A 39 6.37 -0.89 9.81
C ALA A 39 5.71 -1.08 11.18
N VAL A 40 5.11 -2.25 11.45
CA VAL A 40 4.56 -2.57 12.79
C VAL A 40 5.66 -2.53 13.85
N PHE A 41 6.75 -3.26 13.63
CA PHE A 41 7.85 -3.30 14.61
C PHE A 41 8.49 -1.92 14.81
N ALA A 42 8.70 -1.16 13.73
CA ALA A 42 9.20 0.21 13.83
C ALA A 42 8.24 1.10 14.65
N SER A 43 6.93 0.98 14.45
CA SER A 43 5.93 1.73 15.23
C SER A 43 5.87 1.31 16.70
N MET A 44 6.16 0.04 17.02
CA MET A 44 6.29 -0.42 18.41
C MET A 44 7.54 0.11 19.10
N ILE A 45 8.66 0.22 18.36
CA ILE A 45 9.94 0.73 18.91
C ILE A 45 9.92 2.26 19.01
N PHE A 46 9.30 2.93 18.06
CA PHE A 46 9.20 4.39 17.97
C PHE A 46 7.73 4.82 18.01
N PRO A 47 7.07 4.75 19.17
CA PRO A 47 5.67 5.11 19.29
C PRO A 47 5.46 6.60 18.97
N VAL A 48 4.42 6.88 18.19
CA VAL A 48 4.01 8.22 17.81
C VAL A 48 2.53 8.39 18.13
N GLU A 49 2.21 9.35 18.97
CA GLU A 49 0.84 9.74 19.25
C GLU A 49 0.43 10.90 18.35
N MET A 50 -0.82 10.92 17.92
CA MET A 50 -1.38 11.96 17.06
C MET A 50 -2.32 12.86 17.86
N VAL A 51 -2.50 14.09 17.41
CA VAL A 51 -3.52 14.98 17.96
C VAL A 51 -4.84 14.71 17.25
N LEU A 52 -5.77 14.04 17.94
CA LEU A 52 -7.13 13.75 17.47
C LEU A 52 -8.14 14.51 18.33
N GLN A 53 -9.13 15.15 17.67
CA GLN A 53 -10.06 16.04 18.37
C GLN A 53 -11.13 15.34 19.22
N GLU A 54 -11.44 14.07 18.92
CA GLU A 54 -12.50 13.29 19.57
C GLU A 54 -11.98 12.03 20.31
N ALA A 55 -10.68 11.95 20.58
CA ALA A 55 -10.11 10.78 21.24
C ALA A 55 -10.64 10.56 22.67
N ALA A 56 -11.22 11.60 23.31
CA ALA A 56 -11.63 11.55 24.72
C ALA A 56 -12.95 10.80 24.99
N ASP A 57 -13.87 10.69 24.01
CA ASP A 57 -15.23 10.15 24.24
C ASP A 57 -15.49 8.77 23.63
N THR A 58 -14.61 8.26 22.78
CA THR A 58 -14.75 6.94 22.18
C THR A 58 -13.73 5.97 22.80
N ALA A 59 -14.04 5.45 23.99
CA ALA A 59 -13.37 4.27 24.50
C ALA A 59 -13.70 3.09 23.54
N ALA A 60 -12.92 2.97 22.45
CA ALA A 60 -12.90 1.75 21.68
C ALA A 60 -12.51 0.64 22.65
N SER A 61 -13.40 -0.31 22.88
CA SER A 61 -13.07 -1.47 23.69
C SER A 61 -12.01 -2.27 22.94
N ALA A 62 -10.78 -2.24 23.48
CA ALA A 62 -9.71 -3.07 22.92
C ALA A 62 -10.22 -4.51 22.79
N PRO A 63 -9.95 -5.20 21.66
CA PRO A 63 -10.27 -6.62 21.53
C PRO A 63 -9.67 -7.39 22.71
N GLN A 64 -10.47 -8.22 23.38
CA GLN A 64 -10.02 -8.93 24.60
C GLN A 64 -9.05 -10.10 24.30
N GLY A 65 -8.52 -10.15 23.08
CA GLY A 65 -7.49 -11.11 22.66
C GLY A 65 -7.68 -11.59 21.22
N ILE A 66 -6.70 -12.36 20.75
CA ILE A 66 -6.64 -12.85 19.36
C ILE A 66 -7.88 -13.63 18.91
N VAL A 67 -8.54 -14.33 19.82
CA VAL A 67 -9.74 -15.14 19.50
C VAL A 67 -10.90 -14.22 19.09
N GLU A 68 -11.09 -13.11 19.80
CA GLU A 68 -12.12 -12.12 19.47
C GLU A 68 -11.82 -11.42 18.14
N VAL A 69 -10.55 -11.03 17.93
CA VAL A 69 -10.08 -10.46 16.66
C VAL A 69 -10.33 -11.41 15.50
N LEU A 70 -9.92 -12.68 15.62
CA LEU A 70 -10.15 -13.69 14.58
C LEU A 70 -11.62 -13.97 14.33
N SER A 71 -12.44 -14.05 15.40
CA SER A 71 -13.88 -14.23 15.28
C SER A 71 -14.53 -13.07 14.52
N THR A 72 -14.19 -11.82 14.88
CA THR A 72 -14.68 -10.61 14.21
C THR A 72 -14.24 -10.56 12.75
N LEU A 73 -12.97 -10.90 12.47
CA LEU A 73 -12.46 -10.99 11.10
C LEU A 73 -13.24 -12.01 10.27
N LEU A 74 -13.42 -13.24 10.78
CA LEU A 74 -14.15 -14.30 10.08
C LEU A 74 -15.59 -13.92 9.81
N MET A 75 -16.27 -13.33 10.80
CA MET A 75 -17.66 -12.86 10.63
C MET A 75 -17.77 -11.74 9.59
N ASN A 76 -16.78 -10.84 9.54
CA ASN A 76 -16.74 -9.77 8.54
C ASN A 76 -16.40 -10.31 7.14
N VAL A 77 -15.51 -11.30 7.02
CA VAL A 77 -15.16 -11.95 5.74
C VAL A 77 -16.38 -12.57 5.06
N VAL A 78 -17.25 -13.22 5.85
CA VAL A 78 -18.46 -13.90 5.36
C VAL A 78 -19.72 -13.00 5.37
N ALA A 79 -19.57 -11.72 5.69
CA ALA A 79 -20.68 -10.78 5.72
C ALA A 79 -21.37 -10.69 4.34
N ASN A 80 -22.69 -10.44 4.33
CA ASN A 80 -23.43 -10.20 3.09
C ASN A 80 -22.79 -9.03 2.32
N PRO A 81 -22.49 -9.17 1.00
CA PRO A 81 -21.76 -8.17 0.24
C PRO A 81 -22.46 -6.80 0.18
N VAL A 82 -23.79 -6.82 0.02
CA VAL A 82 -24.57 -5.57 -0.01
C VAL A 82 -24.55 -4.90 1.35
N SER A 83 -24.75 -5.66 2.43
CA SER A 83 -24.66 -5.16 3.80
C SER A 83 -23.25 -4.62 4.11
N ALA A 84 -22.21 -5.28 3.64
CA ALA A 84 -20.84 -4.83 3.80
C ALA A 84 -20.59 -3.47 3.13
N LEU A 85 -21.12 -3.28 1.91
CA LEU A 85 -21.02 -2.02 1.17
C LEU A 85 -21.81 -0.88 1.84
N VAL A 86 -23.05 -1.15 2.27
CA VAL A 86 -23.92 -0.15 2.88
C VAL A 86 -23.41 0.29 4.26
N ASN A 87 -22.89 -0.64 5.05
CA ASN A 87 -22.43 -0.38 6.42
C ASN A 87 -20.92 -0.17 6.53
N ALA A 88 -20.22 0.10 5.42
CA ALA A 88 -18.78 0.33 5.36
C ALA A 88 -17.94 -0.76 6.08
N LYS A 89 -18.36 -2.03 6.02
CA LYS A 89 -17.59 -3.14 6.59
C LYS A 89 -16.42 -3.49 5.69
N TYR A 90 -15.34 -2.77 5.84
CA TYR A 90 -14.18 -2.79 4.92
C TYR A 90 -13.59 -4.18 4.68
N ILE A 91 -13.48 -5.01 5.72
CA ILE A 91 -12.96 -6.39 5.61
C ILE A 91 -13.88 -7.24 4.72
N GLY A 92 -15.20 -7.12 4.88
CA GLY A 92 -16.18 -7.78 4.02
C GLY A 92 -16.11 -7.28 2.58
N ILE A 93 -16.00 -5.95 2.41
CA ILE A 93 -15.83 -5.32 1.09
C ILE A 93 -14.59 -5.87 0.37
N LEU A 94 -13.44 -5.94 1.08
CA LEU A 94 -12.20 -6.47 0.52
C LEU A 94 -12.31 -7.95 0.18
N SER A 95 -12.88 -8.75 1.07
CA SER A 95 -13.06 -10.20 0.86
C SER A 95 -13.89 -10.48 -0.38
N TRP A 96 -15.02 -9.81 -0.55
CA TRP A 96 -15.85 -9.96 -1.75
C TRP A 96 -15.19 -9.43 -3.00
N ALA A 97 -14.43 -8.34 -2.90
CA ALA A 97 -13.64 -7.81 -4.03
C ALA A 97 -12.59 -8.81 -4.50
N VAL A 98 -11.90 -9.48 -3.58
CA VAL A 98 -10.91 -10.53 -3.89
C VAL A 98 -11.59 -11.76 -4.51
N LEU A 99 -12.67 -12.27 -3.90
CA LEU A 99 -13.40 -13.44 -4.40
C LEU A 99 -13.94 -13.21 -5.82
N LEU A 100 -14.62 -12.09 -6.03
CA LEU A 100 -15.15 -11.74 -7.35
C LEU A 100 -14.04 -11.45 -8.35
N GLY A 101 -12.97 -10.74 -7.96
CA GLY A 101 -11.82 -10.47 -8.82
C GLY A 101 -11.17 -11.75 -9.33
N VAL A 102 -10.98 -12.74 -8.45
CA VAL A 102 -10.45 -14.06 -8.84
C VAL A 102 -11.44 -14.81 -9.75
N ALA A 103 -12.74 -14.77 -9.43
CA ALA A 103 -13.77 -15.42 -10.27
C ALA A 103 -13.82 -14.82 -11.69
N PHE A 104 -13.70 -13.49 -11.80
CA PHE A 104 -13.70 -12.79 -13.09
C PHE A 104 -12.42 -12.98 -13.93
N ARG A 105 -11.37 -13.62 -13.43
CA ARG A 105 -10.20 -13.98 -14.25
C ARG A 105 -10.56 -14.81 -15.47
N GLY A 106 -11.60 -15.66 -15.37
CA GLY A 106 -12.13 -16.46 -16.46
C GLY A 106 -13.17 -15.74 -17.34
N ALA A 107 -13.51 -14.48 -17.02
CA ALA A 107 -14.51 -13.74 -17.77
C ALA A 107 -14.00 -13.30 -19.16
N LYS A 108 -14.94 -12.97 -20.05
CA LYS A 108 -14.63 -12.40 -21.38
C LYS A 108 -13.94 -11.04 -21.24
N ASP A 109 -13.11 -10.69 -22.20
CA ASP A 109 -12.36 -9.41 -22.21
C ASP A 109 -13.31 -8.19 -22.16
N THR A 110 -14.50 -8.29 -22.76
CA THR A 110 -15.54 -7.24 -22.66
C THR A 110 -15.99 -6.99 -21.22
N THR A 111 -16.14 -8.05 -20.40
CA THR A 111 -16.50 -7.92 -19.01
C THR A 111 -15.37 -7.30 -18.18
N LYS A 112 -14.13 -7.70 -18.45
CA LYS A 112 -12.95 -7.14 -17.80
C LYS A 112 -12.75 -5.67 -18.15
N ALA A 113 -12.96 -5.31 -19.44
CA ALA A 113 -12.94 -3.92 -19.88
C ALA A 113 -14.01 -3.08 -19.15
N ALA A 114 -15.23 -3.57 -19.05
CA ALA A 114 -16.30 -2.88 -18.32
C ALA A 114 -15.95 -2.68 -16.84
N LEU A 115 -15.35 -3.68 -16.17
CA LEU A 115 -14.88 -3.54 -14.78
C LEU A 115 -13.78 -2.50 -14.66
N THR A 116 -12.88 -2.43 -15.62
CA THR A 116 -11.83 -1.41 -15.69
C THR A 116 -12.42 -0.02 -15.87
N ASP A 117 -13.36 0.15 -16.79
CA ASP A 117 -14.04 1.43 -17.03
C ASP A 117 -14.78 1.93 -15.79
N ILE A 118 -15.49 1.04 -15.07
CA ILE A 118 -16.15 1.38 -13.80
C ILE A 118 -15.11 1.80 -12.75
N SER A 119 -14.03 1.06 -12.62
CA SER A 119 -12.95 1.34 -11.69
C SER A 119 -12.31 2.71 -11.97
N GLU A 120 -12.04 3.01 -13.25
CA GLU A 120 -11.50 4.30 -13.67
C GLU A 120 -12.47 5.46 -13.42
N ALA A 121 -13.76 5.26 -13.70
CA ALA A 121 -14.80 6.27 -13.44
C ALA A 121 -14.86 6.60 -11.95
N ILE A 122 -14.86 5.58 -11.08
CA ILE A 122 -14.83 5.77 -9.62
C ILE A 122 -13.55 6.48 -9.18
N SER A 123 -12.40 6.11 -9.75
CA SER A 123 -11.12 6.75 -9.47
C SER A 123 -11.12 8.24 -9.84
N LYS A 124 -11.73 8.60 -10.97
CA LYS A 124 -11.91 10.01 -11.37
C LYS A 124 -12.77 10.79 -10.37
N VAL A 125 -13.87 10.22 -9.89
CA VAL A 125 -14.72 10.84 -8.86
C VAL A 125 -13.92 11.04 -7.57
N VAL A 126 -13.20 10.02 -7.11
CA VAL A 126 -12.36 10.10 -5.89
C VAL A 126 -11.26 11.16 -6.07
N THR A 127 -10.57 11.18 -7.21
CA THR A 127 -9.55 12.21 -7.52
C THR A 127 -10.16 13.61 -7.48
N THR A 128 -11.37 13.79 -8.00
CA THR A 128 -12.08 15.09 -7.94
C THR A 128 -12.33 15.51 -6.50
N ILE A 129 -12.76 14.58 -5.63
CA ILE A 129 -12.96 14.85 -4.21
C ILE A 129 -11.62 15.19 -3.52
N ILE A 130 -10.56 14.42 -3.82
CA ILE A 130 -9.21 14.68 -3.28
C ILE A 130 -8.68 16.04 -3.72
N ASN A 131 -9.00 16.53 -4.91
CA ASN A 131 -8.64 17.87 -5.35
C ASN A 131 -9.27 19.00 -4.51
N LEU A 132 -10.33 18.71 -3.75
CA LEU A 132 -10.90 19.61 -2.76
C LEU A 132 -10.21 19.52 -1.38
N ALA A 133 -9.35 18.52 -1.17
CA ALA A 133 -8.64 18.31 0.10
C ALA A 133 -7.89 19.54 0.61
N PRO A 134 -7.24 20.40 -0.23
CA PRO A 134 -6.56 21.60 0.26
C PRO A 134 -7.45 22.51 1.11
N PHE A 135 -8.73 22.63 0.80
CA PHE A 135 -9.68 23.43 1.59
C PHE A 135 -9.98 22.75 2.93
N GLY A 136 -10.18 21.43 2.95
CA GLY A 136 -10.36 20.67 4.18
C GLY A 136 -9.12 20.68 5.06
N ILE A 137 -7.92 20.51 4.44
CA ILE A 137 -6.63 20.58 5.13
C ILE A 137 -6.42 21.95 5.75
N LEU A 138 -6.74 23.03 5.05
CA LEU A 138 -6.63 24.38 5.59
C LEU A 138 -7.48 24.54 6.88
N GLY A 139 -8.72 24.05 6.85
CA GLY A 139 -9.60 24.04 8.03
C GLY A 139 -9.04 23.21 9.18
N LEU A 140 -8.53 22.00 8.88
CA LEU A 140 -7.95 21.11 9.87
C LEU A 140 -6.67 21.68 10.50
N VAL A 141 -5.76 22.23 9.68
CA VAL A 141 -4.53 22.88 10.19
C VAL A 141 -4.90 24.06 11.06
N TYR A 142 -5.83 24.90 10.62
CA TYR A 142 -6.32 26.02 11.41
C TYR A 142 -6.86 25.56 12.78
N THR A 143 -7.75 24.58 12.79
CA THR A 143 -8.33 24.04 14.02
C THR A 143 -7.25 23.40 14.91
N SER A 144 -6.37 22.57 14.34
CA SER A 144 -5.28 21.92 15.09
C SER A 144 -4.33 22.94 15.74
N VAL A 145 -3.97 24.01 15.02
CA VAL A 145 -3.08 25.06 15.57
C VAL A 145 -3.78 25.86 16.64
N THR A 146 -5.07 26.18 16.47
CA THR A 146 -5.83 26.99 17.44
C THR A 146 -6.16 26.21 18.72
N THR A 147 -6.34 24.89 18.63
CA THR A 147 -6.69 24.04 19.79
C THR A 147 -5.47 23.45 20.50
N SER A 148 -4.46 23.01 19.75
CA SER A 148 -3.31 22.25 20.26
C SER A 148 -1.97 22.97 20.08
N GLY A 149 -1.96 24.16 19.49
CA GLY A 149 -0.75 24.97 19.29
C GLY A 149 0.19 24.42 18.23
N LEU A 150 1.39 25.02 18.14
CA LEU A 150 2.42 24.64 17.16
C LEU A 150 3.08 23.28 17.44
N GLU A 151 2.86 22.69 18.61
CA GLU A 151 3.38 21.35 18.95
C GLU A 151 2.84 20.26 18.01
N THR A 152 1.66 20.47 17.44
CA THR A 152 1.06 19.59 16.42
C THR A 152 2.00 19.34 15.24
N PHE A 153 2.72 20.35 14.77
CA PHE A 153 3.69 20.19 13.68
C PHE A 153 4.89 19.32 14.05
N THR A 154 5.32 19.37 15.32
CA THR A 154 6.40 18.49 15.80
C THR A 154 5.95 17.04 15.80
N THR A 155 4.73 16.78 16.23
CA THR A 155 4.13 15.43 16.22
C THR A 155 3.97 14.89 14.81
N TYR A 156 3.46 15.68 13.88
CA TYR A 156 3.35 15.30 12.48
C TYR A 156 4.72 15.11 11.82
N GLY A 157 5.72 15.90 12.23
CA GLY A 157 7.11 15.72 11.83
C GLY A 157 7.67 14.36 12.28
N LYS A 158 7.43 13.94 13.52
CA LYS A 158 7.84 12.61 14.03
C LYS A 158 7.16 11.48 13.25
N LEU A 159 5.86 11.61 12.99
CA LEU A 159 5.10 10.63 12.19
C LEU A 159 5.67 10.52 10.77
N LEU A 160 5.96 11.65 10.12
CA LEU A 160 6.56 11.67 8.79
C LEU A 160 7.96 11.05 8.79
N VAL A 161 8.78 11.32 9.79
CA VAL A 161 10.12 10.72 9.92
C VAL A 161 10.01 9.19 10.08
N LEU A 162 9.06 8.70 10.86
CA LEU A 162 8.83 7.26 11.01
C LEU A 162 8.40 6.62 9.69
N LEU A 163 7.43 7.22 8.99
CA LEU A 163 6.95 6.76 7.68
C LEU A 163 8.08 6.71 6.64
N VAL A 164 8.76 7.83 6.44
CA VAL A 164 9.85 7.95 5.47
C VAL A 164 11.02 7.07 5.87
N GLY A 165 11.33 6.99 7.16
CA GLY A 165 12.38 6.12 7.69
C GLY A 165 12.12 4.64 7.39
N CYS A 166 10.89 4.15 7.57
CA CYS A 166 10.49 2.79 7.18
C CYS A 166 10.63 2.59 5.65
N MET A 167 10.14 3.54 4.85
CA MET A 167 10.22 3.45 3.38
C MET A 167 11.67 3.40 2.88
N LEU A 168 12.54 4.24 3.43
CA LEU A 168 13.98 4.22 3.11
C LEU A 168 14.65 2.93 3.62
N GLY A 169 14.26 2.42 4.78
CA GLY A 169 14.73 1.14 5.30
C GLY A 169 14.39 -0.02 4.36
N ILE A 170 13.16 -0.06 3.85
CA ILE A 170 12.78 -1.04 2.82
C ILE A 170 13.61 -0.87 1.56
N TYR A 171 13.75 0.35 1.08
CA TYR A 171 14.46 0.62 -0.18
C TYR A 171 15.95 0.29 -0.12
N PHE A 172 16.64 0.64 0.98
CA PHE A 172 18.10 0.52 1.10
C PHE A 172 18.60 -0.69 1.89
N ILE A 173 17.71 -1.41 2.60
CA ILE A 173 18.09 -2.58 3.39
C ILE A 173 17.35 -3.81 2.88
N THR A 174 16.01 -3.80 2.89
CA THR A 174 15.20 -4.98 2.57
C THR A 174 15.26 -5.35 1.09
N ASN A 175 15.02 -4.37 0.21
CA ASN A 175 15.09 -4.59 -1.24
C ASN A 175 16.48 -5.07 -1.69
N PRO A 176 17.62 -4.50 -1.22
CA PRO A 176 18.94 -5.07 -1.48
C PRO A 176 19.09 -6.54 -1.09
N LEU A 177 18.52 -6.97 0.03
CA LEU A 177 18.57 -8.36 0.47
C LEU A 177 17.78 -9.27 -0.48
N LEU A 178 16.60 -8.86 -0.92
CA LEU A 178 15.77 -9.59 -1.89
C LEU A 178 16.48 -9.69 -3.25
N VAL A 179 17.03 -8.57 -3.72
CA VAL A 179 17.81 -8.51 -4.97
C VAL A 179 19.03 -9.43 -4.88
N TYR A 180 19.81 -9.34 -3.80
CA TYR A 180 20.96 -10.21 -3.59
C TYR A 180 20.57 -11.69 -3.58
N TRP A 181 19.46 -12.05 -2.96
CA TRP A 181 18.95 -13.42 -2.99
C TRP A 181 18.66 -13.91 -4.41
N CYS A 182 18.18 -13.03 -5.28
CA CYS A 182 17.91 -13.35 -6.69
C CYS A 182 19.20 -13.44 -7.52
N ILE A 183 20.02 -12.39 -7.51
CA ILE A 183 21.15 -12.24 -8.45
C ILE A 183 22.47 -12.78 -7.95
N ARG A 184 22.65 -12.93 -6.63
CA ARG A 184 23.89 -13.36 -5.96
C ARG A 184 25.11 -12.50 -6.31
N LYS A 185 24.90 -11.24 -6.63
CA LYS A 185 25.91 -10.21 -6.88
C LYS A 185 25.57 -8.97 -6.08
N ASN A 186 26.46 -7.96 -6.07
CA ASN A 186 26.17 -6.68 -5.43
C ASN A 186 24.85 -6.08 -5.97
N PRO A 187 23.84 -5.85 -5.11
CA PRO A 187 22.52 -5.34 -5.53
C PRO A 187 22.50 -3.84 -5.82
N TYR A 188 23.39 -3.08 -5.20
CA TYR A 188 23.33 -1.62 -5.19
C TYR A 188 23.44 -0.96 -6.58
N PRO A 189 24.23 -1.46 -7.55
CA PRO A 189 24.22 -0.87 -8.90
C PRO A 189 22.82 -0.88 -9.53
N LEU A 190 22.07 -1.97 -9.40
CA LEU A 190 20.70 -2.06 -9.90
C LEU A 190 19.75 -1.14 -9.12
N ILE A 191 19.88 -1.09 -7.79
CA ILE A 191 19.08 -0.23 -6.91
C ILE A 191 19.26 1.24 -7.28
N PHE A 192 20.50 1.70 -7.42
CA PHE A 192 20.77 3.09 -7.80
C PHE A 192 20.32 3.41 -9.23
N LYS A 193 20.35 2.44 -10.15
CA LYS A 193 19.77 2.62 -11.49
C LYS A 193 18.26 2.82 -11.40
N CYS A 194 17.53 1.98 -10.65
CA CYS A 194 16.10 2.11 -10.43
C CYS A 194 15.75 3.42 -9.69
N LEU A 195 16.55 3.80 -8.68
CA LEU A 195 16.38 5.06 -7.96
C LEU A 195 16.46 6.26 -8.92
N LYS A 196 17.52 6.32 -9.72
CA LYS A 196 17.79 7.46 -10.60
C LYS A 196 16.80 7.56 -11.75
N GLN A 197 16.40 6.46 -12.34
CA GLN A 197 15.61 6.45 -13.58
C GLN A 197 14.11 6.29 -13.36
N SER A 198 13.69 5.63 -12.27
CA SER A 198 12.28 5.38 -11.95
C SER A 198 11.80 6.16 -10.74
N ALA A 199 12.45 6.02 -9.57
CA ALA A 199 11.96 6.59 -8.33
C ALA A 199 11.82 8.12 -8.38
N ILE A 200 12.75 8.83 -9.02
CA ILE A 200 12.71 10.29 -9.14
C ILE A 200 11.44 10.72 -9.90
N THR A 201 11.15 10.07 -11.03
CA THR A 201 9.95 10.39 -11.82
C THR A 201 8.67 10.07 -11.02
N ALA A 202 8.63 8.90 -10.37
CA ALA A 202 7.50 8.49 -9.55
C ALA A 202 7.28 9.43 -8.35
N PHE A 203 8.35 9.93 -7.72
CA PHE A 203 8.30 10.89 -6.62
C PHE A 203 7.55 12.17 -7.01
N PHE A 204 7.85 12.73 -8.17
CA PHE A 204 7.23 13.99 -8.59
C PHE A 204 5.84 13.80 -9.18
N THR A 205 5.58 12.69 -9.86
CA THR A 205 4.26 12.41 -10.45
C THR A 205 3.25 11.90 -9.43
N ARG A 206 3.71 11.29 -8.33
CA ARG A 206 2.89 10.62 -7.31
C ARG A 206 1.88 9.64 -7.92
N SER A 207 2.26 8.98 -9.02
CA SER A 207 1.41 8.03 -9.72
C SER A 207 2.24 6.87 -10.28
N SER A 208 2.11 5.69 -9.68
CA SER A 208 2.73 4.47 -10.19
C SER A 208 2.20 4.12 -11.59
N ALA A 209 0.94 4.40 -11.88
CA ALA A 209 0.36 4.17 -13.19
C ALA A 209 1.01 5.06 -14.27
N ALA A 210 1.25 6.35 -13.97
CA ALA A 210 1.94 7.26 -14.88
C ALA A 210 3.41 6.85 -15.13
N ASN A 211 4.01 6.11 -14.19
CA ASN A 211 5.40 5.66 -14.29
C ASN A 211 5.56 4.31 -15.03
N ILE A 212 4.48 3.60 -15.36
CA ILE A 212 4.52 2.33 -16.12
C ILE A 212 5.34 2.44 -17.40
N PRO A 213 5.10 3.43 -18.30
CA PRO A 213 5.89 3.57 -19.52
C PRO A 213 7.39 3.80 -19.27
N VAL A 214 7.73 4.54 -18.21
CA VAL A 214 9.12 4.78 -17.79
C VAL A 214 9.78 3.47 -17.39
N ASN A 215 9.15 2.70 -16.52
CA ASN A 215 9.65 1.41 -16.07
C ASN A 215 9.80 0.40 -17.22
N MET A 216 8.83 0.34 -18.13
CA MET A 216 8.89 -0.54 -19.31
C MET A 216 10.08 -0.18 -20.21
N LYS A 217 10.32 1.12 -20.45
CA LYS A 217 11.48 1.58 -21.22
C LYS A 217 12.81 1.16 -20.56
N ILE A 218 12.91 1.29 -19.25
CA ILE A 218 14.12 0.87 -18.52
C ILE A 218 14.31 -0.64 -18.60
N CYS A 219 13.23 -1.43 -18.53
CA CYS A 219 13.30 -2.89 -18.75
C CYS A 219 13.86 -3.22 -20.14
N GLU A 220 13.39 -2.52 -21.18
CA GLU A 220 13.89 -2.68 -22.56
C GLU A 220 15.37 -2.31 -22.67
N GLU A 221 15.81 -1.19 -22.06
CA GLU A 221 17.21 -0.77 -22.02
C GLU A 221 18.13 -1.76 -21.28
N MET A 222 17.59 -2.51 -20.31
CA MET A 222 18.30 -3.59 -19.62
C MET A 222 18.27 -4.91 -20.39
N GLY A 223 17.58 -4.97 -21.53
CA GLY A 223 17.46 -6.18 -22.37
C GLY A 223 16.59 -7.26 -21.75
N LEU A 224 15.65 -6.89 -20.88
CA LEU A 224 14.70 -7.83 -20.28
C LEU A 224 13.67 -8.32 -21.31
N ASP A 225 13.09 -9.48 -21.05
CA ASP A 225 12.09 -10.10 -21.91
C ASP A 225 10.79 -9.30 -21.94
N LYS A 226 10.40 -8.85 -23.14
CA LYS A 226 9.21 -8.03 -23.37
C LYS A 226 7.92 -8.70 -22.92
N ASP A 227 7.79 -10.01 -23.14
CA ASP A 227 6.59 -10.76 -22.74
C ASP A 227 6.47 -10.83 -21.22
N THR A 228 7.60 -10.77 -20.51
CA THR A 228 7.65 -10.72 -19.04
C THR A 228 7.33 -9.32 -18.52
N TYR A 229 8.08 -8.29 -18.92
CA TYR A 229 7.91 -6.97 -18.30
C TYR A 229 6.63 -6.25 -18.72
N SER A 230 6.06 -6.54 -19.91
CA SER A 230 4.78 -5.98 -20.31
C SER A 230 3.60 -6.44 -19.42
N VAL A 231 3.78 -7.54 -18.71
CA VAL A 231 2.81 -8.02 -17.72
C VAL A 231 3.20 -7.61 -16.30
N THR A 232 4.47 -7.78 -15.93
CA THR A 232 4.88 -7.60 -14.54
C THR A 232 4.90 -6.14 -14.11
N ILE A 233 5.27 -5.19 -14.97
CA ILE A 233 5.31 -3.77 -14.62
C ILE A 233 3.90 -3.19 -14.39
N PRO A 234 2.90 -3.36 -15.29
CA PRO A 234 1.54 -2.93 -15.00
C PRO A 234 0.92 -3.63 -13.78
N LEU A 235 1.24 -4.91 -13.59
CA LEU A 235 0.77 -5.66 -12.43
C LEU A 235 1.40 -5.13 -11.13
N GLY A 236 2.71 -4.83 -11.13
CA GLY A 236 3.43 -4.24 -10.00
C GLY A 236 2.79 -2.94 -9.55
N ALA A 237 2.46 -2.05 -10.48
CA ALA A 237 1.79 -0.78 -10.20
C ALA A 237 0.44 -0.93 -9.46
N THR A 238 -0.06 -2.15 -9.28
CA THR A 238 -1.30 -2.45 -8.54
C THR A 238 -1.11 -3.35 -7.33
N ILE A 239 -0.13 -4.27 -7.32
CA ILE A 239 0.02 -5.25 -6.23
C ILE A 239 1.33 -5.13 -5.44
N ASN A 240 2.32 -4.41 -5.94
CA ASN A 240 3.60 -4.19 -5.26
C ASN A 240 3.58 -2.82 -4.57
N MET A 241 2.96 -2.76 -3.43
CA MET A 241 2.60 -1.52 -2.74
C MET A 241 3.26 -1.42 -1.36
N ASP A 242 4.58 -1.59 -1.32
CA ASP A 242 5.39 -1.57 -0.09
C ASP A 242 5.15 -0.31 0.74
N GLY A 243 5.20 0.86 0.09
CA GLY A 243 5.00 2.15 0.74
C GLY A 243 3.57 2.36 1.22
N ALA A 244 2.57 1.92 0.44
CA ALA A 244 1.17 1.99 0.87
C ALA A 244 0.90 1.08 2.08
N ALA A 245 1.48 -0.12 2.11
CA ALA A 245 1.38 -1.02 3.25
C ALA A 245 2.03 -0.41 4.51
N ILE A 246 3.19 0.27 4.37
CA ILE A 246 3.83 1.03 5.45
C ILE A 246 2.91 2.13 5.94
N THR A 247 2.35 2.93 5.02
CA THR A 247 1.47 4.06 5.37
C THR A 247 0.25 3.59 6.15
N ILE A 248 -0.47 2.59 5.64
CA ILE A 248 -1.64 2.02 6.33
C ILE A 248 -1.27 1.54 7.72
N THR A 249 -0.16 0.81 7.84
CA THR A 249 0.29 0.20 9.10
C THR A 249 0.72 1.26 10.11
N VAL A 250 1.62 2.18 9.74
CA VAL A 250 2.15 3.22 10.66
C VAL A 250 1.03 4.14 11.14
N MET A 251 0.15 4.58 10.23
CA MET A 251 -0.97 5.46 10.58
C MET A 251 -1.95 4.76 11.53
N THR A 252 -2.25 3.49 11.30
CA THR A 252 -3.09 2.69 12.19
C THR A 252 -2.44 2.48 13.55
N MET A 253 -1.15 2.13 13.59
CA MET A 253 -0.40 1.95 14.83
C MET A 253 -0.32 3.24 15.65
N ALA A 254 -0.09 4.38 15.00
CA ALA A 254 -0.10 5.68 15.66
C ALA A 254 -1.49 6.01 16.24
N THR A 255 -2.57 5.65 15.55
CA THR A 255 -3.94 5.80 16.06
C THR A 255 -4.17 4.94 17.30
N VAL A 256 -3.79 3.68 17.24
CA VAL A 256 -3.94 2.72 18.36
C VAL A 256 -3.15 3.20 19.59
N GLN A 257 -1.93 3.70 19.38
CA GLN A 257 -1.09 4.28 20.44
C GLN A 257 -1.73 5.55 21.05
N THR A 258 -2.28 6.42 20.21
CA THR A 258 -2.99 7.64 20.64
C THR A 258 -4.20 7.31 21.52
N LEU A 259 -4.93 6.25 21.18
CA LEU A 259 -6.11 5.81 21.93
C LEU A 259 -5.77 4.91 23.13
N GLY A 260 -4.49 4.60 23.36
CA GLY A 260 -4.06 3.71 24.46
C GLY A 260 -4.51 2.26 24.29
N ILE A 261 -4.81 1.81 23.07
CA ILE A 261 -5.24 0.44 22.78
C ILE A 261 -4.02 -0.48 22.78
N PRO A 262 -3.94 -1.52 23.60
CA PRO A 262 -2.82 -2.45 23.60
C PRO A 262 -2.82 -3.31 22.33
N VAL A 263 -1.65 -3.52 21.74
CA VAL A 263 -1.45 -4.36 20.55
C VAL A 263 -0.54 -5.52 20.91
N ASP A 264 -1.06 -6.72 20.82
CA ASP A 264 -0.27 -7.95 20.93
C ASP A 264 0.38 -8.34 19.58
N ILE A 265 1.42 -9.16 19.63
CA ILE A 265 2.18 -9.58 18.44
C ILE A 265 1.27 -10.27 17.40
N PRO A 266 0.36 -11.19 17.79
CA PRO A 266 -0.55 -11.81 16.82
C PRO A 266 -1.45 -10.82 16.09
N THR A 267 -2.05 -9.85 16.80
CA THR A 267 -2.87 -8.80 16.19
C THR A 267 -2.03 -7.89 15.27
N ALA A 268 -0.79 -7.61 15.65
CA ALA A 268 0.16 -6.87 14.81
C ALA A 268 0.49 -7.61 13.50
N ILE A 269 0.63 -8.93 13.52
CA ILE A 269 0.83 -9.75 12.32
C ILE A 269 -0.43 -9.70 11.44
N ILE A 270 -1.62 -9.81 12.03
CA ILE A 270 -2.88 -9.70 11.30
C ILE A 270 -3.01 -8.33 10.64
N LEU A 271 -2.68 -7.25 11.36
CA LEU A 271 -2.64 -5.90 10.80
C LEU A 271 -1.71 -5.84 9.59
N SER A 272 -0.51 -6.43 9.68
CA SER A 272 0.46 -6.44 8.58
C SER A 272 -0.08 -7.14 7.33
N LEU A 273 -0.72 -8.29 7.50
CA LEU A 273 -1.34 -9.03 6.40
C LEU A 273 -2.52 -8.27 5.80
N LEU A 274 -3.36 -7.67 6.65
CA LEU A 274 -4.50 -6.87 6.22
C LEU A 274 -4.05 -5.62 5.46
N ALA A 275 -3.02 -4.92 5.97
CA ALA A 275 -2.46 -3.74 5.32
C ALA A 275 -1.84 -4.08 3.96
N ALA A 276 -1.12 -5.19 3.84
CA ALA A 276 -0.55 -5.65 2.58
C ALA A 276 -1.62 -6.00 1.54
N LEU A 277 -2.69 -6.70 1.95
CA LEU A 277 -3.83 -6.99 1.06
C LEU A 277 -4.58 -5.72 0.67
N ALA A 278 -4.78 -4.81 1.63
CA ALA A 278 -5.43 -3.54 1.38
C ALA A 278 -4.66 -2.66 0.41
N ALA A 279 -3.33 -2.62 0.57
CA ALA A 279 -2.44 -1.85 -0.28
C ALA A 279 -2.63 -2.16 -1.77
N CYS A 280 -2.94 -3.41 -2.13
CA CYS A 280 -3.31 -3.77 -3.51
C CYS A 280 -4.55 -3.01 -4.04
N GLY A 281 -5.34 -2.42 -3.15
CA GLY A 281 -6.49 -1.57 -3.49
C GLY A 281 -6.19 -0.08 -3.54
N ALA A 282 -4.95 0.35 -3.29
CA ALA A 282 -4.56 1.77 -3.29
C ALA A 282 -4.57 2.40 -4.70
N SER A 283 -4.53 1.57 -5.75
CA SER A 283 -4.77 1.95 -7.17
C SER A 283 -3.81 2.99 -7.77
N GLY A 284 -2.62 3.20 -7.22
CA GLY A 284 -1.60 4.08 -7.81
C GLY A 284 -2.05 5.53 -8.04
N VAL A 285 -3.10 5.98 -7.34
CA VAL A 285 -3.55 7.38 -7.33
C VAL A 285 -3.05 8.07 -6.06
N ALA A 286 -2.73 9.36 -6.17
CA ALA A 286 -2.25 10.16 -5.05
C ALA A 286 -3.18 10.08 -3.84
N GLY A 287 -2.62 9.77 -2.67
CA GLY A 287 -3.37 9.63 -1.42
C GLY A 287 -4.26 8.38 -1.31
N GLY A 288 -4.16 7.43 -2.26
CA GLY A 288 -4.98 6.22 -2.27
C GLY A 288 -4.80 5.35 -1.03
N SER A 289 -3.59 5.23 -0.51
CA SER A 289 -3.27 4.48 0.70
C SER A 289 -3.95 5.03 1.94
N LEU A 290 -4.08 6.35 2.05
CA LEU A 290 -4.73 7.01 3.19
C LEU A 290 -6.19 6.61 3.33
N LEU A 291 -6.88 6.41 2.22
CA LEU A 291 -8.29 6.01 2.20
C LEU A 291 -8.52 4.56 2.68
N LEU A 292 -7.46 3.81 2.87
CA LEU A 292 -7.50 2.43 3.37
C LEU A 292 -7.24 2.32 4.88
N ILE A 293 -6.83 3.43 5.51
CA ILE A 293 -6.60 3.51 6.97
C ILE A 293 -7.84 3.11 7.77
N PRO A 294 -9.08 3.58 7.45
CA PRO A 294 -10.27 3.20 8.21
C PRO A 294 -10.50 1.68 8.25
N MET A 295 -10.15 0.98 7.17
CA MET A 295 -10.23 -0.47 7.13
C MET A 295 -9.29 -1.12 8.16
N ALA A 296 -8.03 -0.66 8.24
CA ALA A 296 -7.07 -1.18 9.22
C ALA A 296 -7.45 -0.78 10.65
N CYS A 297 -7.96 0.42 10.86
CA CYS A 297 -8.50 0.90 12.15
C CYS A 297 -9.70 0.06 12.62
N SER A 298 -10.54 -0.42 11.70
CA SER A 298 -11.70 -1.24 12.03
C SER A 298 -11.31 -2.59 12.68
N LEU A 299 -10.08 -3.07 12.47
CA LEU A 299 -9.52 -4.24 13.16
C LEU A 299 -9.49 -4.05 14.68
N PHE A 300 -9.31 -2.82 15.14
CA PHE A 300 -9.22 -2.43 16.54
C PHE A 300 -10.53 -1.83 17.10
N GLY A 301 -11.62 -1.94 16.36
CA GLY A 301 -12.92 -1.37 16.76
C GLY A 301 -12.96 0.15 16.76
N ILE A 302 -12.00 0.82 16.10
CA ILE A 302 -11.92 2.28 16.02
C ILE A 302 -13.03 2.79 15.08
N SER A 303 -13.77 3.80 15.52
CA SER A 303 -14.89 4.38 14.77
C SER A 303 -14.44 5.04 13.46
N ASP A 304 -15.34 5.08 12.49
CA ASP A 304 -15.09 5.76 11.21
C ASP A 304 -14.79 7.27 11.41
N THR A 305 -15.41 7.92 12.38
CA THR A 305 -15.18 9.33 12.70
C THR A 305 -13.72 9.57 13.10
N VAL A 306 -13.18 8.76 14.00
CA VAL A 306 -11.76 8.83 14.42
C VAL A 306 -10.84 8.46 13.27
N SER A 307 -11.13 7.40 12.55
CA SER A 307 -10.34 6.95 11.41
C SER A 307 -10.24 8.01 10.31
N MET A 308 -11.33 8.75 10.06
CA MET A 308 -11.32 9.84 9.07
C MET A 308 -10.50 11.05 9.54
N GLN A 309 -10.39 11.33 10.84
CA GLN A 309 -9.44 12.31 11.34
C GLN A 309 -7.98 11.89 11.06
N VAL A 310 -7.68 10.61 11.21
CA VAL A 310 -6.36 10.05 10.88
C VAL A 310 -6.05 10.21 9.39
N VAL A 311 -7.03 9.93 8.52
CA VAL A 311 -6.92 10.19 7.07
C VAL A 311 -6.60 11.66 6.80
N ALA A 312 -7.26 12.56 7.51
CA ALA A 312 -7.03 13.99 7.38
C ALA A 312 -5.60 14.40 7.82
N VAL A 313 -5.08 13.85 8.91
CA VAL A 313 -3.68 14.02 9.31
C VAL A 313 -2.75 13.50 8.20
N GLY A 314 -3.06 12.32 7.63
CA GLY A 314 -2.34 11.79 6.48
C GLY A 314 -2.28 12.75 5.30
N PHE A 315 -3.36 13.43 4.96
CA PHE A 315 -3.36 14.44 3.90
C PHE A 315 -2.51 15.67 4.24
N ILE A 316 -2.39 16.07 5.52
CA ILE A 316 -1.52 17.18 5.92
C ILE A 316 -0.05 16.88 5.59
N ILE A 317 0.42 15.67 5.90
CA ILE A 317 1.79 15.22 5.60
C ILE A 317 1.94 14.63 4.20
N GLY A 318 0.84 14.50 3.47
CA GLY A 318 0.67 13.66 2.28
C GLY A 318 1.56 14.04 1.11
N VAL A 319 1.97 15.31 0.98
CA VAL A 319 2.83 15.71 -0.15
C VAL A 319 4.16 14.95 -0.12
N ILE A 320 4.82 14.91 1.02
CA ILE A 320 6.11 14.20 1.17
C ILE A 320 5.89 12.71 1.29
N GLN A 321 4.94 12.30 2.14
CA GLN A 321 4.64 10.89 2.39
C GLN A 321 4.30 10.15 1.09
N ASP A 322 3.33 10.65 0.31
CA ASP A 322 2.84 10.04 -0.92
C ASP A 322 3.90 10.07 -2.06
N SER A 323 4.74 11.12 -2.10
CA SER A 323 5.86 11.18 -3.04
C SER A 323 6.89 10.08 -2.77
N VAL A 324 7.29 9.87 -1.51
CA VAL A 324 8.24 8.82 -1.13
C VAL A 324 7.60 7.44 -1.26
N GLU A 325 6.33 7.29 -0.88
CA GLU A 325 5.53 6.08 -1.06
C GLU A 325 5.52 5.64 -2.52
N THR A 326 5.17 6.54 -3.43
CA THR A 326 5.09 6.26 -4.86
C THR A 326 6.46 5.97 -5.46
N ALA A 327 7.49 6.70 -5.02
CA ALA A 327 8.87 6.44 -5.43
C ALA A 327 9.31 5.02 -5.05
N LEU A 328 9.02 4.58 -3.82
CA LEU A 328 9.30 3.22 -3.36
C LEU A 328 8.50 2.19 -4.17
N ASN A 329 7.16 2.32 -4.25
CA ASN A 329 6.29 1.38 -4.93
C ASN A 329 6.72 1.18 -6.38
N SER A 330 6.78 2.26 -7.14
CA SER A 330 7.03 2.18 -8.59
C SER A 330 8.46 1.75 -8.95
N SER A 331 9.48 2.19 -8.20
CA SER A 331 10.85 1.75 -8.47
C SER A 331 11.10 0.31 -8.03
N SER A 332 10.39 -0.20 -7.02
CA SER A 332 10.45 -1.61 -6.64
C SER A 332 9.72 -2.52 -7.63
N ASP A 333 8.73 -2.04 -8.39
CA ASP A 333 8.14 -2.77 -9.51
C ASP A 333 9.21 -3.16 -10.53
N LEU A 334 9.99 -2.17 -10.95
CA LEU A 334 11.10 -2.35 -11.86
C LEU A 334 12.19 -3.25 -11.27
N LEU A 335 12.59 -2.96 -10.03
CA LEU A 335 13.67 -3.63 -9.32
C LEU A 335 13.40 -5.13 -9.14
N LEU A 336 12.23 -5.50 -8.66
CA LEU A 336 11.87 -6.90 -8.38
C LEU A 336 11.56 -7.67 -9.68
N SER A 337 10.96 -7.01 -10.69
CA SER A 337 10.77 -7.60 -12.01
C SER A 337 12.11 -7.94 -12.66
N ALA A 338 13.03 -6.98 -12.71
CA ALA A 338 14.38 -7.20 -13.23
C ALA A 338 15.14 -8.28 -12.44
N SER A 339 15.03 -8.26 -11.11
CA SER A 339 15.71 -9.24 -10.24
C SER A 339 15.25 -10.66 -10.48
N ALA A 340 13.97 -10.89 -10.73
CA ALA A 340 13.43 -12.20 -11.04
C ALA A 340 13.95 -12.72 -12.39
N GLU A 341 14.06 -11.85 -13.39
CA GLU A 341 14.58 -12.22 -14.69
C GLU A 341 16.11 -12.46 -14.64
N PHE A 342 16.86 -11.62 -13.95
CA PHE A 342 18.27 -11.83 -13.71
C PHE A 342 18.56 -13.11 -12.90
N ARG A 343 17.63 -13.51 -12.02
CA ARG A 343 17.71 -14.84 -11.39
C ARG A 343 17.62 -15.95 -12.43
N GLN A 344 16.74 -15.84 -13.43
CA GLN A 344 16.66 -16.83 -14.53
C GLN A 344 17.94 -16.82 -15.39
N TRP A 345 18.46 -15.63 -15.74
CA TRP A 345 19.71 -15.52 -16.47
C TRP A 345 20.87 -16.21 -15.73
N ARG A 346 20.96 -15.96 -14.40
CA ARG A 346 21.96 -16.64 -13.56
C ARG A 346 21.82 -18.16 -13.62
N LEU A 347 20.60 -18.69 -13.54
CA LEU A 347 20.36 -20.14 -13.59
C LEU A 347 20.68 -20.74 -14.97
N GLN A 348 20.62 -19.94 -16.01
CA GLN A 348 20.98 -20.30 -17.40
C GLN A 348 22.48 -20.06 -17.70
N GLY A 349 23.25 -19.55 -16.75
CA GLY A 349 24.66 -19.20 -16.96
C GLY A 349 24.88 -17.95 -17.80
N LYS A 350 23.85 -17.13 -18.04
CA LYS A 350 23.96 -15.85 -18.77
C LYS A 350 24.61 -14.79 -17.87
N GLU A 351 25.39 -13.91 -18.49
CA GLU A 351 26.00 -12.77 -17.80
C GLU A 351 24.95 -11.73 -17.45
N ILE A 352 24.95 -11.26 -16.18
CA ILE A 352 24.09 -10.17 -15.71
C ILE A 352 24.90 -8.88 -15.82
N LYS A 353 24.39 -7.93 -16.65
CA LYS A 353 24.90 -6.54 -16.78
C LYS A 353 23.73 -5.59 -16.47
N PHE A 354 24.05 -4.49 -15.72
CA PHE A 354 23.05 -3.49 -15.34
C PHE A 354 23.26 -2.18 -16.09
#